data_047cee8c707233a3be2ee6f1a7694f14
#
_entry.id   047cee8c707233a3be2ee6f1a7694f14
#
_cell.length_a   1.000
_cell.length_b   1.000
_cell.length_c   1.000
_cell.angle_alpha   90.00
_cell.angle_beta   90.00
_cell.angle_gamma   90.00
#
_symmetry.space_group_name_H-M   'P 1'
#
loop_
_entity.id
_entity.type
_entity.pdbx_description
1 polymer ?
#
loop_
_entity_poly.entity_id
_entity_poly.type
_entity_poly.pdbx_seq_one_letter_code
_entity_poly.pdbx_strand_id
1 'polypeptide(L)'
;MVDEREQALVNAALDGDRAAFGELVDRLKRPIYNLCMSHLHNDAEAMDMVQDTFLKVFTHMDMFRRDSNFRAWVFRIAANGCIDRLRRRRTRRAEELDDRVSADDLAEIDLPAVGTFGRASALQERARSQLSDRLEQALATLPETHRQCVLLCDVHGYSYQEIADEMGIPKGTVMSRLFYARKRLQVELADYREEASRV
;
A
#
# COMPACT_ATOMS: atom_id res chain seq x y z
N MET A 1 12.12 2.87 14.87
CA MET A 1 11.41 3.31 16.09
C MET A 1 10.10 3.92 15.64
N VAL A 2 8.97 3.54 16.22
CA VAL A 2 7.72 4.29 16.07
C VAL A 2 7.99 5.62 16.77
N ASP A 3 7.71 6.74 16.11
CA ASP A 3 7.87 8.06 16.73
C ASP A 3 6.90 8.11 17.93
N GLU A 4 7.42 8.17 19.16
CA GLU A 4 6.62 8.19 20.39
C GLU A 4 5.59 9.33 20.36
N ARG A 5 5.93 10.41 19.68
CA ARG A 5 5.01 11.53 19.47
C ARG A 5 3.88 11.18 18.50
N GLU A 6 4.16 10.42 17.45
CA GLU A 6 3.12 9.95 16.52
C GLU A 6 2.18 8.97 17.25
N GLN A 7 2.72 8.07 18.07
CA GLN A 7 1.90 7.15 18.86
C GLN A 7 1.01 7.87 19.89
N ALA A 8 1.51 8.93 20.51
CA ALA A 8 0.72 9.76 21.42
C ALA A 8 -0.44 10.45 20.70
N LEU A 9 -0.21 10.99 19.50
CA LEU A 9 -1.25 11.58 18.66
C LEU A 9 -2.29 10.57 18.23
N VAL A 10 -1.87 9.36 17.84
CA VAL A 10 -2.78 8.26 17.47
C VAL A 10 -3.69 7.89 18.63
N ASN A 11 -3.13 7.76 19.84
CA ASN A 11 -3.92 7.43 21.02
C ASN A 11 -4.91 8.55 21.36
N ALA A 12 -4.50 9.81 21.33
CA ALA A 12 -5.38 10.95 21.56
C ALA A 12 -6.51 11.02 20.51
N ALA A 13 -6.20 10.79 19.23
CA ALA A 13 -7.20 10.75 18.16
C ALA A 13 -8.20 9.60 18.34
N LEU A 14 -7.75 8.42 18.79
CA LEU A 14 -8.61 7.29 19.15
C LEU A 14 -9.53 7.58 20.34
N ASP A 15 -9.09 8.44 21.26
CA ASP A 15 -9.89 8.91 22.40
C ASP A 15 -10.81 10.11 22.03
N GLY A 16 -10.86 10.46 20.72
CA GLY A 16 -11.78 11.48 20.18
C GLY A 16 -11.20 12.88 20.05
N ASP A 17 -9.89 13.07 20.27
CA ASP A 17 -9.23 14.36 20.08
C ASP A 17 -9.09 14.69 18.57
N ARG A 18 -9.94 15.62 18.11
CA ARG A 18 -9.94 16.07 16.71
C ARG A 18 -8.68 16.88 16.34
N ALA A 19 -8.07 17.58 17.29
CA ALA A 19 -6.85 18.34 17.04
C ALA A 19 -5.67 17.38 16.80
N ALA A 20 -5.56 16.32 17.61
CA ALA A 20 -4.56 15.27 17.40
C ALA A 20 -4.74 14.58 16.05
N PHE A 21 -5.99 14.29 15.63
CA PHE A 21 -6.26 13.76 14.30
C PHE A 21 -5.83 14.74 13.19
N GLY A 22 -6.11 16.03 13.34
CA GLY A 22 -5.67 17.08 12.41
C GLY A 22 -4.14 17.10 12.24
N GLU A 23 -3.38 16.97 13.33
CA GLU A 23 -1.92 16.90 13.28
C GLU A 23 -1.43 15.64 12.54
N LEU A 24 -2.09 14.49 12.75
CA LEU A 24 -1.79 13.26 11.98
C LEU A 24 -2.04 13.43 10.48
N VAL A 25 -3.15 14.09 10.11
CA VAL A 25 -3.46 14.42 8.71
C VAL A 25 -2.36 15.31 8.13
N ASP A 26 -1.97 16.38 8.82
CA ASP A 26 -0.93 17.31 8.34
C ASP A 26 0.42 16.62 8.10
N ARG A 27 0.79 15.67 8.95
CA ARG A 27 2.02 14.88 8.80
C ARG A 27 1.97 13.91 7.65
N LEU A 28 0.79 13.32 7.38
CA LEU A 28 0.65 12.21 6.42
C LEU A 28 0.12 12.65 5.06
N LYS A 29 -0.52 13.82 4.92
CA LYS A 29 -1.14 14.26 3.66
C LYS A 29 -0.16 14.29 2.48
N ARG A 30 1.06 14.81 2.68
CA ARG A 30 2.07 14.90 1.62
C ARG A 30 2.62 13.53 1.20
N PRO A 31 3.04 12.64 2.14
CA PRO A 31 3.40 11.27 1.80
C PRO A 31 2.28 10.49 1.09
N ILE A 32 1.03 10.62 1.55
CA ILE A 32 -0.13 9.96 0.92
C ILE A 32 -0.42 10.54 -0.46
N TYR A 33 -0.33 11.88 -0.63
CA TYR A 33 -0.45 12.49 -1.96
C TYR A 33 0.60 11.95 -2.94
N ASN A 34 1.87 11.84 -2.51
CA ASN A 34 2.93 11.29 -3.35
C ASN A 34 2.64 9.83 -3.76
N LEU A 35 2.10 9.02 -2.84
CA LEU A 35 1.65 7.67 -3.14
C LEU A 35 0.52 7.68 -4.18
N CYS A 36 -0.51 8.51 -3.98
CA CYS A 36 -1.63 8.60 -4.91
C CYS A 36 -1.19 9.09 -6.30
N MET A 37 -0.30 10.08 -6.36
CA MET A 37 0.28 10.57 -7.61
C MET A 37 1.07 9.50 -8.36
N SER A 38 1.83 8.66 -7.66
CA SER A 38 2.59 7.57 -8.30
C SER A 38 1.69 6.50 -8.91
N HIS A 39 0.47 6.33 -8.40
CA HIS A 39 -0.50 5.36 -8.91
C HIS A 39 -1.43 5.95 -9.98
N LEU A 40 -1.93 7.17 -9.76
CA LEU A 40 -3.00 7.74 -10.58
C LEU A 40 -2.49 8.63 -11.72
N HIS A 41 -1.26 9.16 -11.60
CA HIS A 41 -0.62 10.06 -12.57
C HIS A 41 -1.49 11.28 -12.94
N ASN A 42 -2.39 11.69 -12.03
CA ASN A 42 -3.30 12.82 -12.20
C ASN A 42 -3.45 13.56 -10.86
N ASP A 43 -3.14 14.86 -10.88
CA ASP A 43 -3.13 15.70 -9.68
C ASP A 43 -4.50 15.79 -9.01
N ALA A 44 -5.55 16.07 -9.78
CA ALA A 44 -6.91 16.20 -9.25
C ALA A 44 -7.38 14.86 -8.63
N GLU A 45 -7.15 13.74 -9.31
CA GLU A 45 -7.51 12.41 -8.79
C GLU A 45 -6.69 12.04 -7.55
N ALA A 46 -5.42 12.44 -7.49
CA ALA A 46 -4.57 12.21 -6.32
C ALA A 46 -5.04 13.03 -5.11
N MET A 47 -5.39 14.30 -5.32
CA MET A 47 -5.97 15.14 -4.27
C MET A 47 -7.29 14.60 -3.73
N ASP A 48 -8.20 14.18 -4.61
CA ASP A 48 -9.45 13.53 -4.21
C ASP A 48 -9.19 12.27 -3.39
N MET A 49 -8.24 11.43 -3.84
CA MET A 49 -7.89 10.19 -3.14
C MET A 49 -7.29 10.45 -1.74
N VAL A 50 -6.53 11.53 -1.57
CA VAL A 50 -6.04 11.95 -0.25
C VAL A 50 -7.22 12.27 0.67
N GLN A 51 -8.20 13.04 0.19
CA GLN A 51 -9.41 13.38 0.98
C GLN A 51 -10.21 12.11 1.33
N ASP A 52 -10.49 11.26 0.35
CA ASP A 52 -11.19 10.00 0.55
C ASP A 52 -10.46 9.09 1.56
N THR A 53 -9.13 9.06 1.51
CA THR A 53 -8.31 8.28 2.43
C THR A 53 -8.51 8.76 3.86
N PHE A 54 -8.35 10.05 4.13
CA PHE A 54 -8.48 10.57 5.49
C PHE A 54 -9.92 10.54 6.00
N LEU A 55 -10.91 10.67 5.13
CA LEU A 55 -12.31 10.45 5.48
C LEU A 55 -12.54 8.99 5.93
N LYS A 56 -12.03 8.01 5.18
CA LYS A 56 -12.08 6.59 5.56
C LYS A 56 -11.33 6.31 6.86
N VAL A 57 -10.15 6.89 7.03
CA VAL A 57 -9.37 6.78 8.29
C VAL A 57 -10.19 7.31 9.46
N PHE A 58 -10.79 8.48 9.34
CA PHE A 58 -11.60 9.08 10.38
C PHE A 58 -12.84 8.23 10.73
N THR A 59 -13.56 7.76 9.71
CA THR A 59 -14.79 6.95 9.91
C THR A 59 -14.53 5.55 10.45
N HIS A 60 -13.31 4.99 10.26
CA HIS A 60 -12.95 3.65 10.72
C HIS A 60 -11.86 3.66 11.79
N MET A 61 -11.67 4.80 12.46
CA MET A 61 -10.64 4.96 13.48
C MET A 61 -10.83 4.00 14.65
N ASP A 62 -12.08 3.69 14.98
CA ASP A 62 -12.49 2.73 16.01
C ASP A 62 -12.07 1.28 15.70
N MET A 63 -11.88 0.95 14.42
CA MET A 63 -11.40 -0.36 13.96
C MET A 63 -9.87 -0.49 14.00
N PHE A 64 -9.15 0.61 14.23
CA PHE A 64 -7.71 0.59 14.28
C PHE A 64 -7.20 -0.01 15.61
N ARG A 65 -6.31 -0.98 15.52
CA ARG A 65 -5.70 -1.61 16.71
C ARG A 65 -4.51 -0.78 17.19
N ARG A 66 -4.53 -0.37 18.45
CA ARG A 66 -3.49 0.48 19.09
C ARG A 66 -2.07 -0.10 19.03
N ASP A 67 -1.94 -1.43 18.92
CA ASP A 67 -0.68 -2.15 18.80
C ASP A 67 -0.15 -2.26 17.36
N SER A 68 -0.89 -1.70 16.40
CA SER A 68 -0.55 -1.73 14.97
C SER A 68 0.15 -0.45 14.53
N ASN A 69 0.82 -0.50 13.37
CA ASN A 69 1.45 0.67 12.78
C ASN A 69 0.40 1.53 12.05
N PHE A 70 0.08 2.70 12.63
CA PHE A 70 -0.93 3.63 12.10
C PHE A 70 -0.58 4.10 10.68
N ARG A 71 0.66 4.49 10.46
CA ARG A 71 1.14 4.94 9.16
C ARG A 71 0.94 3.88 8.08
N ALA A 72 1.34 2.64 8.35
CA ALA A 72 1.14 1.53 7.42
C ALA A 72 -0.34 1.26 7.13
N TRP A 73 -1.21 1.42 8.13
CA TRP A 73 -2.65 1.27 7.96
C TRP A 73 -3.23 2.36 7.04
N VAL A 74 -2.87 3.64 7.24
CA VAL A 74 -3.31 4.75 6.37
C VAL A 74 -2.81 4.57 4.94
N PHE A 75 -1.54 4.19 4.77
CA PHE A 75 -0.95 3.92 3.44
C PHE A 75 -1.67 2.79 2.70
N ARG A 76 -2.08 1.74 3.41
CA ARG A 76 -2.86 0.64 2.83
C ARG A 76 -4.24 1.11 2.36
N ILE A 77 -4.93 1.95 3.14
CA ILE A 77 -6.23 2.53 2.73
C ILE A 77 -6.06 3.34 1.45
N ALA A 78 -5.01 4.17 1.36
CA ALA A 78 -4.73 4.98 0.18
C ALA A 78 -4.41 4.12 -1.06
N ALA A 79 -3.50 3.15 -0.92
CA ALA A 79 -3.11 2.25 -2.00
C ALA A 79 -4.31 1.47 -2.56
N ASN A 80 -5.11 0.85 -1.67
CA ASN A 80 -6.32 0.15 -2.07
C ASN A 80 -7.31 1.08 -2.79
N GLY A 81 -7.48 2.32 -2.31
CA GLY A 81 -8.32 3.32 -2.96
C GLY A 81 -7.85 3.65 -4.38
N CYS A 82 -6.54 3.80 -4.58
CA CYS A 82 -5.96 4.03 -5.91
C CYS A 82 -6.21 2.85 -6.86
N ILE A 83 -6.00 1.62 -6.39
CA ILE A 83 -6.20 0.40 -7.17
C ILE A 83 -7.69 0.26 -7.56
N ASP A 84 -8.62 0.46 -6.62
CA ASP A 84 -10.05 0.43 -6.91
C ASP A 84 -10.45 1.48 -7.96
N ARG A 85 -9.86 2.68 -7.90
CA ARG A 85 -10.10 3.74 -8.89
C ARG A 85 -9.60 3.35 -10.27
N LEU A 86 -8.41 2.78 -10.36
CA LEU A 86 -7.84 2.27 -11.61
C LEU A 86 -8.67 1.13 -12.21
N ARG A 87 -9.15 0.19 -11.39
CA ARG A 87 -10.04 -0.90 -11.81
C ARG A 87 -11.34 -0.36 -12.42
N ARG A 88 -12.02 0.57 -11.71
CA ARG A 88 -13.26 1.19 -12.21
C ARG A 88 -13.04 1.95 -13.52
N ARG A 89 -11.90 2.61 -13.67
CA ARG A 89 -11.52 3.31 -14.91
C ARG A 89 -11.33 2.31 -16.06
N ARG A 90 -10.72 1.17 -15.78
CA ARG A 90 -10.52 0.08 -16.74
C ARG A 90 -11.86 -0.55 -17.17
N THR A 91 -12.76 -0.82 -16.23
CA THR A 91 -14.09 -1.37 -16.51
C THR A 91 -14.91 -0.41 -17.39
N ARG A 92 -14.98 0.89 -17.03
CA ARG A 92 -15.67 1.90 -17.84
C ARG A 92 -15.10 2.00 -19.25
N ARG A 93 -13.78 1.97 -19.39
CA ARG A 93 -13.14 2.02 -20.69
C ARG A 93 -13.41 0.76 -21.53
N ALA A 94 -13.52 -0.41 -20.89
CA ALA A 94 -13.90 -1.64 -21.56
C ALA A 94 -15.38 -1.59 -22.02
N GLU A 95 -16.29 -1.07 -21.17
CA GLU A 95 -17.70 -0.88 -21.52
C GLU A 95 -17.88 0.13 -22.66
N GLU A 96 -17.10 1.23 -22.68
CA GLU A 96 -17.11 2.22 -23.75
C GLU A 96 -16.47 1.71 -25.07
N LEU A 97 -15.62 0.67 -24.98
CA LEU A 97 -14.94 0.03 -26.13
C LEU A 97 -15.73 -1.16 -26.70
N ASP A 98 -16.67 -1.73 -25.95
CA ASP A 98 -17.52 -2.83 -26.44
C ASP A 98 -18.48 -2.39 -27.56
N ASP A 99 -18.67 -1.06 -27.73
CA ASP A 99 -19.34 -0.47 -28.89
C ASP A 99 -18.42 -0.22 -30.11
N ARG A 100 -17.10 -0.38 -29.98
CA ARG A 100 -16.12 -0.19 -31.09
C ARG A 100 -14.81 -0.90 -30.80
N VAL A 101 -14.52 -1.97 -31.53
CA VAL A 101 -13.16 -2.51 -31.79
C VAL A 101 -12.72 -3.77 -31.02
N SER A 102 -12.21 -4.68 -31.87
CA SER A 102 -11.53 -5.96 -31.69
C SER A 102 -10.53 -6.09 -30.54
N ALA A 103 -10.44 -7.35 -30.06
CA ALA A 103 -9.67 -7.84 -28.92
C ALA A 103 -8.12 -7.77 -29.00
N ASP A 104 -7.53 -7.07 -29.96
CA ASP A 104 -6.08 -7.13 -30.24
C ASP A 104 -5.24 -5.96 -29.66
N ASP A 105 -5.85 -4.97 -28.99
CA ASP A 105 -5.13 -3.82 -28.42
C ASP A 105 -5.07 -3.83 -26.88
N LEU A 106 -5.10 -4.99 -26.24
CA LEU A 106 -4.78 -5.11 -24.83
C LEU A 106 -3.26 -5.03 -24.62
N ALA A 107 -2.71 -3.85 -24.85
CA ALA A 107 -1.36 -3.55 -24.42
C ALA A 107 -1.25 -3.80 -22.92
N GLU A 108 -0.39 -4.72 -22.58
CA GLU A 108 0.13 -5.00 -21.25
C GLU A 108 0.47 -3.68 -20.55
N ILE A 109 -0.36 -3.26 -19.61
CA ILE A 109 -0.04 -2.08 -18.79
C ILE A 109 1.02 -2.56 -17.80
N ASP A 110 2.27 -2.26 -18.18
CA ASP A 110 3.42 -2.32 -17.29
C ASP A 110 3.09 -1.48 -16.05
N LEU A 111 2.76 -2.16 -14.94
CA LEU A 111 2.56 -1.51 -13.66
C LEU A 111 3.92 -0.98 -13.22
N PRO A 112 4.13 0.33 -13.14
CA PRO A 112 5.40 0.84 -12.68
C PRO A 112 5.67 0.27 -11.29
N ALA A 113 6.82 -0.39 -11.15
CA ALA A 113 7.31 -0.87 -9.87
C ALA A 113 7.16 0.24 -8.83
N VAL A 114 6.64 -0.12 -7.66
CA VAL A 114 6.48 0.77 -6.50
C VAL A 114 7.78 1.54 -6.32
N GLY A 115 7.82 2.83 -6.71
CA GLY A 115 9.00 3.62 -6.38
C GLY A 115 9.54 4.62 -7.37
N THR A 116 8.78 5.19 -8.30
CA THR A 116 9.29 6.35 -9.05
C THR A 116 8.93 7.66 -8.34
N PHE A 117 9.60 7.92 -7.22
CA PHE A 117 9.64 9.27 -6.65
C PHE A 117 10.64 10.12 -7.43
N GLY A 118 10.25 11.33 -7.78
CA GLY A 118 10.94 12.29 -8.62
C GLY A 118 12.47 12.30 -8.49
N ARG A 119 13.17 12.76 -9.55
CA ARG A 119 14.63 12.73 -9.76
C ARG A 119 15.44 12.58 -8.47
N ALA A 120 15.66 11.33 -8.08
CA ALA A 120 16.49 10.98 -6.95
C ALA A 120 17.96 11.18 -7.35
N SER A 121 18.79 11.63 -6.40
CA SER A 121 20.24 11.66 -6.59
C SER A 121 20.76 10.23 -6.88
N ALA A 122 21.90 10.11 -7.54
CA ALA A 122 22.53 8.81 -7.84
C ALA A 122 22.73 7.92 -6.58
N LEU A 123 22.83 8.53 -5.40
CA LEU A 123 22.88 7.85 -4.11
C LEU A 123 21.53 7.23 -3.72
N GLN A 124 20.43 7.93 -3.96
CA GLN A 124 19.08 7.43 -3.72
C GLN A 124 18.70 6.32 -4.70
N GLU A 125 19.19 6.37 -5.93
CA GLU A 125 19.00 5.33 -6.94
C GLU A 125 19.70 4.03 -6.55
N ARG A 126 20.94 4.11 -6.05
CA ARG A 126 21.70 2.94 -5.54
C ARG A 126 21.04 2.32 -4.29
N ALA A 127 20.59 3.16 -3.35
CA ALA A 127 19.87 2.68 -2.16
C ALA A 127 18.54 2.00 -2.52
N ARG A 128 17.87 2.48 -3.56
CA ARG A 128 16.63 1.86 -4.11
C ARG A 128 16.91 0.51 -4.77
N SER A 129 17.94 0.42 -5.62
CA SER A 129 18.33 -0.83 -6.26
C SER A 129 18.66 -1.88 -5.20
N GLN A 130 19.46 -1.54 -4.20
CA GLN A 130 19.81 -2.45 -3.11
C GLN A 130 18.57 -2.89 -2.28
N LEU A 131 17.61 -1.97 -2.05
CA LEU A 131 16.35 -2.31 -1.37
C LEU A 131 15.50 -3.25 -2.21
N SER A 132 15.42 -3.03 -3.54
CA SER A 132 14.70 -3.88 -4.47
C SER A 132 15.28 -5.30 -4.47
N ASP A 133 16.58 -5.41 -4.62
CA ASP A 133 17.28 -6.71 -4.64
C ASP A 133 17.09 -7.48 -3.33
N ARG A 134 17.18 -6.82 -2.18
CA ARG A 134 16.93 -7.43 -0.87
C ARG A 134 15.47 -7.83 -0.67
N LEU A 135 14.54 -7.02 -1.14
CA LEU A 135 13.11 -7.36 -1.09
C LEU A 135 12.81 -8.59 -1.94
N GLU A 136 13.37 -8.67 -3.15
CA GLU A 136 13.24 -9.84 -4.01
C GLU A 136 13.84 -11.09 -3.36
N GLN A 137 15.02 -10.98 -2.75
CA GLN A 137 15.63 -12.06 -1.99
C GLN A 137 14.76 -12.50 -0.82
N ALA A 138 14.26 -11.55 -0.03
CA ALA A 138 13.37 -11.85 1.09
C ALA A 138 12.06 -12.54 0.63
N LEU A 139 11.46 -12.06 -0.46
CA LEU A 139 10.29 -12.70 -1.07
C LEU A 139 10.60 -14.11 -1.58
N ALA A 140 11.79 -14.36 -2.11
CA ALA A 140 12.22 -15.68 -2.57
C ALA A 140 12.36 -16.70 -1.42
N THR A 141 12.55 -16.26 -0.17
CA THR A 141 12.58 -17.17 1.00
C THR A 141 11.20 -17.68 1.40
N LEU A 142 10.12 -17.05 0.90
CA LEU A 142 8.76 -17.46 1.20
C LEU A 142 8.34 -18.68 0.35
N PRO A 143 7.54 -19.61 0.93
CA PRO A 143 6.83 -20.59 0.12
C PRO A 143 6.00 -19.90 -0.96
N GLU A 144 5.93 -20.49 -2.17
CA GLU A 144 5.27 -19.90 -3.34
C GLU A 144 3.86 -19.37 -3.03
N THR A 145 3.04 -20.18 -2.35
CA THR A 145 1.67 -19.80 -2.00
C THR A 145 1.56 -18.65 -1.00
N HIS A 146 2.59 -18.46 -0.17
CA HIS A 146 2.67 -17.33 0.77
C HIS A 146 3.11 -16.06 0.03
N ARG A 147 4.10 -16.19 -0.87
CA ARG A 147 4.58 -15.13 -1.73
C ARG A 147 3.46 -14.58 -2.61
N GLN A 148 2.68 -15.46 -3.26
CA GLN A 148 1.51 -15.07 -4.05
C GLN A 148 0.49 -14.29 -3.23
N CYS A 149 0.15 -14.75 -2.01
CA CYS A 149 -0.76 -14.00 -1.13
C CYS A 149 -0.24 -12.58 -0.81
N VAL A 150 1.07 -12.42 -0.54
CA VAL A 150 1.68 -11.12 -0.26
C VAL A 150 1.64 -10.23 -1.50
N LEU A 151 2.03 -10.74 -2.67
CA LEU A 151 2.00 -9.98 -3.91
C LEU A 151 0.58 -9.53 -4.26
N LEU A 152 -0.40 -10.43 -4.20
CA LEU A 152 -1.80 -10.09 -4.47
C LEU A 152 -2.34 -9.06 -3.46
N CYS A 153 -2.02 -9.21 -2.17
CA CYS A 153 -2.53 -8.31 -1.13
C CYS A 153 -1.79 -6.97 -1.08
N ASP A 154 -0.46 -7.02 -0.97
CA ASP A 154 0.35 -5.84 -0.59
C ASP A 154 0.85 -5.06 -1.80
N VAL A 155 0.98 -5.70 -2.98
CA VAL A 155 1.39 -5.05 -4.24
C VAL A 155 0.18 -4.77 -5.13
N HIS A 156 -0.68 -5.78 -5.36
CA HIS A 156 -1.83 -5.65 -6.26
C HIS A 156 -3.11 -5.19 -5.57
N GLY A 157 -3.14 -5.10 -4.23
CA GLY A 157 -4.23 -4.55 -3.44
C GLY A 157 -5.51 -5.39 -3.44
N TYR A 158 -5.42 -6.70 -3.73
CA TYR A 158 -6.55 -7.60 -3.62
C TYR A 158 -7.04 -7.69 -2.18
N SER A 159 -8.35 -7.70 -1.99
CA SER A 159 -8.95 -8.02 -0.71
C SER A 159 -8.73 -9.50 -0.36
N TYR A 160 -8.81 -9.86 0.90
CA TYR A 160 -8.65 -11.25 1.32
C TYR A 160 -9.72 -12.18 0.72
N GLN A 161 -10.90 -11.66 0.38
CA GLN A 161 -11.92 -12.43 -0.30
C GLN A 161 -11.55 -12.69 -1.76
N GLU A 162 -11.14 -11.65 -2.49
CA GLU A 162 -10.67 -11.80 -3.88
C GLU A 162 -9.48 -12.76 -3.97
N ILE A 163 -8.52 -12.71 -3.03
CA ILE A 163 -7.40 -13.65 -2.99
C ILE A 163 -7.90 -15.08 -2.72
N ALA A 164 -8.88 -15.24 -1.82
CA ALA A 164 -9.48 -16.53 -1.52
C ALA A 164 -10.13 -17.15 -2.76
N ASP A 165 -10.89 -16.34 -3.48
CA ASP A 165 -11.60 -16.75 -4.70
C ASP A 165 -10.61 -17.06 -5.85
N GLU A 166 -9.61 -16.21 -6.07
CA GLU A 166 -8.57 -16.38 -7.10
C GLU A 166 -7.72 -17.62 -6.88
N MET A 167 -7.32 -17.88 -5.63
CA MET A 167 -6.47 -19.01 -5.27
C MET A 167 -7.24 -20.29 -4.95
N GLY A 168 -8.58 -20.27 -4.92
CA GLY A 168 -9.42 -21.40 -4.57
C GLY A 168 -9.23 -21.91 -3.13
N ILE A 169 -8.96 -21.00 -2.16
CA ILE A 169 -8.67 -21.34 -0.76
C ILE A 169 -9.59 -20.58 0.20
N PRO A 170 -9.85 -21.10 1.40
CA PRO A 170 -10.63 -20.38 2.40
C PRO A 170 -9.97 -19.04 2.80
N LYS A 171 -10.78 -18.00 3.01
CA LYS A 171 -10.33 -16.68 3.48
C LYS A 171 -9.45 -16.75 4.74
N GLY A 172 -9.76 -17.65 5.68
CA GLY A 172 -8.93 -17.89 6.87
C GLY A 172 -7.52 -18.38 6.51
N THR A 173 -7.38 -19.16 5.44
CA THR A 173 -6.08 -19.62 4.92
C THR A 173 -5.28 -18.45 4.32
N VAL A 174 -5.93 -17.52 3.63
CA VAL A 174 -5.29 -16.28 3.15
C VAL A 174 -4.74 -15.49 4.32
N MET A 175 -5.57 -15.29 5.36
CA MET A 175 -5.16 -14.54 6.57
C MET A 175 -3.94 -15.17 7.25
N SER A 176 -3.94 -16.50 7.44
CA SER A 176 -2.81 -17.19 8.07
C SER A 176 -1.54 -17.13 7.21
N ARG A 177 -1.66 -17.33 5.90
CA ARG A 177 -0.51 -17.23 4.98
C ARG A 177 0.09 -15.83 4.99
N LEU A 178 -0.72 -14.78 4.94
CA LEU A 178 -0.27 -13.40 5.03
C LEU A 178 0.41 -13.10 6.37
N PHE A 179 -0.16 -13.61 7.47
CA PHE A 179 0.44 -13.43 8.81
C PHE A 179 1.86 -14.03 8.87
N TYR A 180 2.02 -15.30 8.46
CA TYR A 180 3.31 -15.97 8.50
C TYR A 180 4.30 -15.37 7.49
N ALA A 181 3.84 -15.02 6.29
CA ALA A 181 4.67 -14.39 5.27
C ALA A 181 5.24 -13.05 5.77
N ARG A 182 4.38 -12.17 6.28
CA ARG A 182 4.81 -10.86 6.81
C ARG A 182 5.75 -10.99 8.01
N LYS A 183 5.48 -11.95 8.91
CA LYS A 183 6.38 -12.23 10.03
C LYS A 183 7.78 -12.65 9.55
N ARG A 184 7.85 -13.50 8.54
CA ARG A 184 9.12 -13.94 7.95
C ARG A 184 9.84 -12.80 7.24
N LEU A 185 9.14 -12.01 6.41
CA LEU A 185 9.70 -10.83 5.76
C LEU A 185 10.21 -9.80 6.77
N GLN A 186 9.54 -9.64 7.89
CA GLN A 186 9.98 -8.74 8.96
C GLN A 186 11.32 -9.18 9.56
N VAL A 187 11.55 -10.47 9.70
CA VAL A 187 12.83 -11.03 10.18
C VAL A 187 13.92 -10.84 9.14
N GLU A 188 13.66 -11.21 7.88
CA GLU A 188 14.64 -11.13 6.78
C GLU A 188 15.06 -9.68 6.45
N LEU A 189 14.17 -8.70 6.70
CA LEU A 189 14.42 -7.28 6.47
C LEU A 189 14.82 -6.50 7.74
N ALA A 190 15.00 -7.18 8.89
CA ALA A 190 15.33 -6.53 10.16
C ALA A 190 16.67 -5.80 10.10
N ASP A 191 17.69 -6.42 9.51
CA ASP A 191 19.05 -5.88 9.38
C ASP A 191 19.07 -4.59 8.54
N TYR A 192 18.26 -4.54 7.48
CA TYR A 192 18.12 -3.34 6.65
C TYR A 192 17.53 -2.15 7.43
N ARG A 193 16.62 -2.42 8.36
CA ARG A 193 15.99 -1.39 9.20
C ARG A 193 17.02 -0.77 10.17
N GLU A 194 17.96 -1.55 10.65
CA GLU A 194 19.05 -1.07 11.51
C GLU A 194 20.09 -0.27 10.71
N GLU A 195 20.44 -0.70 9.51
CA GLU A 195 21.36 0.03 8.61
C GLU A 195 20.75 1.38 8.18
N ALA A 196 19.47 1.40 7.78
CA ALA A 196 18.77 2.64 7.39
C ALA A 196 18.57 3.63 8.55
N SER A 197 18.64 3.17 9.80
CA SER A 197 18.51 4.02 10.99
C SER A 197 19.86 4.65 11.43
N ARG A 198 20.96 4.26 10.79
CA ARG A 198 22.32 4.76 11.09
C ARG A 198 22.81 5.85 10.12
N VAL A 199 22.06 6.14 9.07
CA VAL A 199 22.30 7.19 8.06
C VAL A 199 21.37 8.37 8.28
#